data_d28ef7e501bdf5d7a1422351f6355d6c
#
_entry.id   d28ef7e501bdf5d7a1422351f6355d6c
#
_cell.length_a   1.000
_cell.length_b   1.000
_cell.length_c   1.000
_cell.angle_alpha   90.00
_cell.angle_beta   90.00
_cell.angle_gamma   90.00
#
_symmetry.space_group_name_H-M   'P 1'
#
loop_
_entity.id
_entity.type
_entity.pdbx_description
1 polymer ?
#
loop_
_entity_poly.entity_id
_entity_poly.type
_entity_poly.pdbx_seq_one_letter_code
_entity_poly.pdbx_strand_id
1 'polypeptide(L)'
;GFSIDINSSYPWAMTQPLPYGELLEEVPKNTKNYLTYCVVKMSYKIKSKYINFICLKNKTDKKVRYSMHGSGEFYFLLEELEFYKKIYDIEITEIKYLYARCFTFLKPFIDEYYHLKSEADANGQAALKTTYKLLLNSLYGSFAKKAIYPMGI
;
A
#
# COMPACT_ATOMS: atom_id res chain seq x y z
N GLY A 1 -17.41 -14.94 15.16
CA GLY A 1 -16.29 -14.83 14.23
C GLY A 1 -14.99 -14.48 14.92
N PHE A 2 -13.87 -14.91 14.38
CA PHE A 2 -12.54 -14.55 14.86
C PHE A 2 -12.06 -13.29 14.15
N SER A 3 -11.49 -12.38 14.92
CA SER A 3 -10.69 -11.27 14.38
C SER A 3 -9.27 -11.46 14.86
N ILE A 4 -8.33 -11.57 13.92
CA ILE A 4 -6.90 -11.64 14.21
C ILE A 4 -6.29 -10.30 13.83
N ASP A 5 -5.72 -9.62 14.81
CA ASP A 5 -5.02 -8.36 14.62
C ASP A 5 -3.54 -8.53 14.98
N ILE A 6 -2.66 -8.00 14.11
CA ILE A 6 -1.24 -7.96 14.38
C ILE A 6 -0.93 -6.66 15.09
N ASN A 7 -0.46 -6.76 16.33
CA ASN A 7 -0.10 -5.60 17.13
C ASN A 7 0.94 -4.73 16.40
N SER A 8 0.58 -3.47 16.21
CA SER A 8 1.47 -2.48 15.61
C SER A 8 1.95 -2.82 14.18
N SER A 9 1.10 -3.48 13.38
CA SER A 9 1.46 -3.87 12.01
C SER A 9 1.79 -2.68 11.10
N TYR A 10 1.02 -1.60 11.18
CA TYR A 10 1.30 -0.39 10.39
C TYR A 10 2.59 0.31 10.80
N PRO A 11 2.85 0.59 12.09
CA PRO A 11 4.15 1.08 12.52
C PRO A 11 5.32 0.20 12.10
N TRP A 12 5.18 -1.12 12.22
CA TRP A 12 6.22 -2.04 11.76
C TRP A 12 6.45 -1.92 10.24
N ALA A 13 5.40 -1.89 9.45
CA ALA A 13 5.51 -1.73 8.00
C ALA A 13 6.20 -0.41 7.62
N MET A 14 5.96 0.66 8.37
CA MET A 14 6.60 1.96 8.17
C MET A 14 8.09 1.98 8.52
N THR A 15 8.63 0.98 9.21
CA THR A 15 10.08 0.84 9.43
C THR A 15 10.80 0.22 8.23
N GLN A 16 10.07 -0.34 7.29
CA GLN A 16 10.61 -1.00 6.10
C GLN A 16 10.92 0.03 5.01
N PRO A 17 11.69 -0.36 3.98
CA PRO A 17 11.89 0.50 2.82
C PRO A 17 10.56 0.84 2.15
N LEU A 18 10.26 2.13 2.03
CA LEU A 18 9.04 2.66 1.41
C LEU A 18 9.38 3.44 0.15
N PRO A 19 8.51 3.42 -0.87
CA PRO A 19 8.74 4.17 -2.08
C PRO A 19 8.71 5.68 -1.81
N TYR A 20 9.65 6.39 -2.41
CA TYR A 20 9.77 7.83 -2.30
C TYR A 20 10.38 8.43 -3.56
N GLY A 21 9.84 9.56 -4.00
CA GLY A 21 10.32 10.29 -5.15
C GLY A 21 9.61 9.92 -6.44
N GLU A 22 10.25 10.24 -7.56
CA GLU A 22 9.68 10.01 -8.89
C GLU A 22 9.66 8.54 -9.29
N LEU A 23 8.65 8.16 -10.07
CA LEU A 23 8.64 6.89 -10.77
C LEU A 23 9.60 6.94 -11.95
N LEU A 24 10.44 5.94 -12.08
CA LEU A 24 11.45 5.82 -13.11
C LEU A 24 11.01 4.83 -14.20
N GLU A 25 11.37 5.11 -15.45
CA GLU A 25 11.11 4.19 -16.58
C GLU A 25 12.17 3.11 -16.72
N GLU A 26 13.32 3.27 -16.06
CA GLU A 26 14.41 2.30 -16.05
C GLU A 26 14.68 1.81 -14.63
N VAL A 27 15.19 0.58 -14.53
CA VAL A 27 15.61 -0.01 -13.24
C VAL A 27 16.68 0.89 -12.60
N PRO A 28 16.53 1.26 -11.32
CA PRO A 28 17.52 2.07 -10.62
C PRO A 28 18.89 1.39 -10.56
N LYS A 29 19.94 2.09 -10.98
CA LYS A 29 21.30 1.52 -11.09
C LYS A 29 22.03 1.40 -9.75
N ASN A 30 21.75 2.29 -8.81
CA ASN A 30 22.53 2.46 -7.58
C ASN A 30 21.82 1.96 -6.32
N THR A 31 20.75 1.20 -6.45
CA THR A 31 20.02 0.64 -5.32
C THR A 31 19.39 -0.70 -5.69
N LYS A 32 19.37 -1.61 -4.71
CA LYS A 32 18.60 -2.86 -4.80
C LYS A 32 17.20 -2.72 -4.18
N ASN A 33 16.95 -1.61 -3.51
CA ASN A 33 15.67 -1.34 -2.86
C ASN A 33 14.77 -0.51 -3.76
N TYR A 34 13.98 -1.17 -4.56
CA TYR A 34 12.95 -0.54 -5.39
C TYR A 34 11.74 -1.44 -5.53
N LEU A 35 10.60 -0.83 -5.80
CA LEU A 35 9.36 -1.52 -6.18
C LEU A 35 9.17 -1.40 -7.68
N THR A 36 8.66 -2.45 -8.29
CA THR A 36 8.25 -2.45 -9.69
C THR A 36 6.74 -2.35 -9.78
N TYR A 37 6.26 -1.32 -10.47
CA TYR A 37 4.86 -1.12 -10.80
C TYR A 37 4.62 -1.51 -12.25
N CYS A 38 3.44 -2.06 -12.52
CA CYS A 38 2.98 -2.37 -13.85
C CYS A 38 1.78 -1.51 -14.20
N VAL A 39 1.81 -0.88 -15.38
CA VAL A 39 0.63 -0.31 -16.02
C VAL A 39 0.20 -1.27 -17.11
N VAL A 40 -0.94 -1.92 -16.95
CA VAL A 40 -1.35 -3.09 -17.73
C VAL A 40 -2.70 -2.84 -18.38
N LYS A 41 -2.75 -2.99 -19.70
CA LYS A 41 -4.03 -3.13 -20.42
C LYS A 41 -4.30 -4.62 -20.61
N MET A 42 -5.37 -5.10 -20.01
CA MET A 42 -5.67 -6.53 -19.97
C MET A 42 -7.16 -6.82 -19.90
N SER A 43 -7.51 -8.05 -20.27
CA SER A 43 -8.77 -8.68 -19.91
C SER A 43 -8.50 -9.81 -18.92
N TYR A 44 -9.48 -10.11 -18.08
CA TYR A 44 -9.35 -11.15 -17.08
C TYR A 44 -10.67 -11.86 -16.84
N LYS A 45 -10.57 -13.12 -16.42
CA LYS A 45 -11.69 -13.94 -15.94
C LYS A 45 -11.21 -14.79 -14.78
N ILE A 46 -11.96 -14.78 -13.66
CA ILE A 46 -11.57 -15.57 -12.50
C ILE A 46 -11.72 -17.07 -12.77
N LYS A 47 -10.78 -17.87 -12.26
CA LYS A 47 -10.90 -19.31 -12.21
C LYS A 47 -11.89 -19.71 -11.14
N SER A 48 -12.75 -20.70 -11.41
CA SER A 48 -13.95 -21.01 -10.63
C SER A 48 -13.78 -21.29 -9.14
N LYS A 49 -12.58 -21.68 -8.71
CA LYS A 49 -12.28 -22.02 -7.32
C LYS A 49 -11.80 -20.86 -6.44
N TYR A 50 -11.70 -19.64 -6.99
CA TYR A 50 -11.15 -18.50 -6.29
C TYR A 50 -12.18 -17.42 -6.06
N ILE A 51 -11.91 -16.53 -5.10
CA ILE A 51 -12.68 -15.30 -4.85
C ILE A 51 -12.07 -14.12 -5.61
N ASN A 52 -12.90 -13.12 -5.88
CA ASN A 52 -12.48 -11.94 -6.64
C ASN A 52 -11.61 -10.99 -5.81
N PHE A 53 -10.56 -10.47 -6.42
CA PHE A 53 -9.71 -9.40 -5.89
C PHE A 53 -9.71 -8.14 -6.75
N ILE A 54 -10.02 -8.26 -8.05
CA ILE A 54 -10.00 -7.14 -8.97
C ILE A 54 -11.32 -6.39 -8.93
N CYS A 55 -11.25 -5.07 -8.76
CA CYS A 55 -12.40 -4.18 -8.77
C CYS A 55 -12.44 -3.37 -10.05
N LEU A 56 -13.64 -3.17 -10.58
CA LEU A 56 -13.90 -2.26 -11.68
C LEU A 56 -14.78 -1.11 -11.21
N LYS A 57 -14.46 0.09 -11.69
CA LYS A 57 -15.33 1.25 -11.51
C LYS A 57 -16.42 1.24 -12.56
N ASN A 58 -17.66 1.21 -12.12
CA ASN A 58 -18.79 1.30 -13.03
C ASN A 58 -18.84 2.69 -13.67
N LYS A 59 -18.99 2.73 -14.99
CA LYS A 59 -19.00 4.00 -15.75
C LYS A 59 -20.27 4.84 -15.51
N THR A 60 -21.37 4.20 -15.17
CA THR A 60 -22.67 4.84 -14.98
C THR A 60 -22.82 5.43 -13.57
N ASP A 61 -22.68 4.60 -12.54
CA ASP A 61 -22.90 5.02 -11.14
C ASP A 61 -21.61 5.38 -10.39
N LYS A 62 -20.44 5.24 -11.03
CA LYS A 62 -19.11 5.51 -10.49
C LYS A 62 -18.72 4.67 -9.27
N LYS A 63 -19.50 3.64 -8.92
CA LYS A 63 -19.18 2.73 -7.83
C LYS A 63 -18.13 1.71 -8.25
N VAL A 64 -17.29 1.35 -7.30
CA VAL A 64 -16.27 0.30 -7.47
C VAL A 64 -16.83 -1.02 -6.96
N ARG A 65 -16.77 -2.06 -7.78
CA ARG A 65 -17.27 -3.40 -7.42
C ARG A 65 -16.26 -4.46 -7.83
N TYR A 66 -16.19 -5.53 -7.04
CA TYR A 66 -15.48 -6.73 -7.44
C TYR A 66 -16.15 -7.36 -8.66
N SER A 67 -15.35 -7.73 -9.64
CA SER A 67 -15.84 -8.28 -10.89
C SER A 67 -15.17 -9.62 -11.21
N MET A 68 -15.97 -10.61 -11.60
CA MET A 68 -15.48 -11.94 -11.97
C MET A 68 -14.75 -11.94 -13.31
N HIS A 69 -15.07 -11.00 -14.19
CA HIS A 69 -14.41 -10.81 -15.47
C HIS A 69 -14.50 -9.34 -15.89
N GLY A 70 -13.60 -8.94 -16.74
CA GLY A 70 -13.61 -7.58 -17.28
C GLY A 70 -12.36 -7.27 -18.06
N SER A 71 -12.26 -6.03 -18.49
CA SER A 71 -11.10 -5.49 -19.19
C SER A 71 -10.88 -4.03 -18.84
N GLY A 72 -9.66 -3.57 -18.97
CA GLY A 72 -9.30 -2.17 -18.73
C GLY A 72 -7.82 -1.98 -18.54
N GLU A 73 -7.46 -0.78 -18.11
CA GLU A 73 -6.11 -0.43 -17.70
C GLU A 73 -6.02 -0.46 -16.18
N PHE A 74 -5.02 -1.17 -15.67
CA PHE A 74 -4.81 -1.38 -14.24
C PHE A 74 -3.41 -1.00 -13.83
N TYR A 75 -3.26 -0.60 -12.57
CA TYR A 75 -2.00 -0.27 -11.93
C TYR A 75 -1.76 -1.27 -10.80
N PHE A 76 -0.74 -2.10 -10.95
CA PHE A 76 -0.39 -3.14 -9.98
C PHE A 76 1.07 -3.06 -9.59
N LEU A 77 1.39 -3.53 -8.38
CA LEU A 77 2.75 -3.99 -8.11
C LEU A 77 3.02 -5.26 -8.92
N LEU A 78 4.26 -5.49 -9.30
CA LEU A 78 4.63 -6.69 -10.06
C LEU A 78 4.21 -7.97 -9.34
N GLU A 79 4.38 -8.02 -8.02
CA GLU A 79 3.99 -9.16 -7.18
C GLU A 79 2.48 -9.39 -7.21
N GLU A 80 1.68 -8.33 -7.23
CA GLU A 80 0.22 -8.43 -7.38
C GLU A 80 -0.15 -9.04 -8.72
N LEU A 81 0.46 -8.59 -9.80
CA LEU A 81 0.20 -9.13 -11.13
C LEU A 81 0.58 -10.61 -11.22
N GLU A 82 1.73 -11.00 -10.67
CA GLU A 82 2.17 -12.38 -10.63
C GLU A 82 1.20 -13.26 -9.82
N PHE A 83 0.66 -12.74 -8.71
CA PHE A 83 -0.37 -13.42 -7.94
C PHE A 83 -1.67 -13.55 -8.74
N TYR A 84 -2.12 -12.49 -9.41
CA TYR A 84 -3.34 -12.52 -10.20
C TYR A 84 -3.27 -13.49 -11.37
N LYS A 85 -2.12 -13.66 -12.00
CA LYS A 85 -1.92 -14.66 -13.05
C LYS A 85 -2.18 -16.10 -12.56
N LYS A 86 -2.08 -16.36 -11.27
CA LYS A 86 -2.35 -17.68 -10.69
C LYS A 86 -3.84 -17.95 -10.52
N ILE A 87 -4.65 -16.91 -10.27
CA ILE A 87 -6.06 -17.02 -9.93
C ILE A 87 -7.02 -16.56 -11.03
N TYR A 88 -6.52 -15.83 -12.00
CA TYR A 88 -7.27 -15.37 -13.17
C TYR A 88 -6.65 -15.90 -14.45
N ASP A 89 -7.50 -16.10 -15.46
CA ASP A 89 -7.07 -16.19 -16.85
C ASP A 89 -6.92 -14.75 -17.35
N ILE A 90 -5.71 -14.35 -17.67
CA ILE A 90 -5.35 -12.97 -18.03
C ILE A 90 -4.79 -12.93 -19.45
N GLU A 91 -5.34 -12.04 -20.27
CA GLU A 91 -4.77 -11.65 -21.56
C GLU A 91 -4.27 -10.21 -21.47
N ILE A 92 -2.96 -10.02 -21.63
CA ILE A 92 -2.32 -8.72 -21.60
C ILE A 92 -2.13 -8.24 -23.04
N THR A 93 -2.68 -7.07 -23.37
CA THR A 93 -2.51 -6.43 -24.67
C THR A 93 -1.36 -5.40 -24.65
N GLU A 94 -1.10 -4.78 -23.51
CA GLU A 94 -0.04 -3.79 -23.35
C GLU A 94 0.42 -3.77 -21.90
N ILE A 95 1.73 -3.69 -21.67
CA ILE A 95 2.31 -3.56 -20.33
C ILE A 95 3.49 -2.60 -20.36
N LYS A 96 3.54 -1.74 -19.34
CA LYS A 96 4.65 -0.83 -19.07
C LYS A 96 5.10 -1.01 -17.62
N TYR A 97 6.41 -1.02 -17.40
CA TYR A 97 7.00 -1.09 -16.06
C TYR A 97 7.49 0.27 -15.60
N LEU A 98 7.24 0.58 -14.34
CA LEU A 98 7.75 1.77 -13.67
C LEU A 98 8.41 1.34 -12.34
N TYR A 99 9.42 2.07 -11.93
CA TYR A 99 10.23 1.71 -10.77
C TYR A 99 10.23 2.84 -9.75
N ALA A 100 10.04 2.51 -8.49
CA ALA A 100 10.13 3.45 -7.38
C ALA A 100 11.28 3.06 -6.47
N ARG A 101 12.21 3.97 -6.23
CA ARG A 101 13.25 3.78 -5.21
C ARG A 101 12.60 3.74 -3.83
N CYS A 102 13.11 2.86 -2.96
CA CYS A 102 12.61 2.69 -1.60
C CYS A 102 13.67 3.09 -0.58
N PHE A 103 13.22 3.75 0.48
CA PHE A 103 14.08 4.26 1.55
C PHE A 103 13.44 3.98 2.92
N THR A 104 14.26 3.79 3.94
CA THR A 104 13.83 3.58 5.33
C THR A 104 13.70 4.90 6.09
N PHE A 105 13.11 5.91 5.47
CA PHE A 105 13.09 7.28 6.01
C PHE A 105 12.22 7.47 7.26
N LEU A 106 11.25 6.59 7.51
CA LEU A 106 10.38 6.67 8.70
C LEU A 106 10.90 5.83 9.87
N LYS A 107 11.84 4.94 9.64
CA LYS A 107 12.34 4.02 10.69
C LYS A 107 12.84 4.74 11.94
N PRO A 108 13.71 5.77 11.88
CA PRO A 108 14.18 6.45 13.08
C PRO A 108 13.06 7.04 13.92
N PHE A 109 12.07 7.64 13.27
CA PHE A 109 10.90 8.21 13.94
C PHE A 109 10.06 7.13 14.64
N ILE A 110 9.78 6.03 13.97
CA ILE A 110 8.99 4.92 14.52
C ILE A 110 9.72 4.29 15.70
N ASP A 111 11.01 4.01 15.58
CA ASP A 111 11.83 3.42 16.64
C ASP A 111 11.84 4.30 17.89
N GLU A 112 11.98 5.61 17.74
CA GLU A 112 11.95 6.57 18.85
C GLU A 112 10.61 6.54 19.58
N TYR A 113 9.48 6.62 18.86
CA TYR A 113 8.16 6.62 19.49
C TYR A 113 7.81 5.28 20.13
N TYR A 114 8.29 4.16 19.58
CA TYR A 114 8.19 2.86 20.24
C TYR A 114 8.94 2.81 21.55
N HIS A 115 10.17 3.35 21.56
CA HIS A 115 10.97 3.43 22.76
C HIS A 115 10.28 4.28 23.84
N LEU A 116 9.78 5.47 23.49
CA LEU A 116 9.06 6.36 24.40
C LEU A 116 7.76 5.70 24.94
N LYS A 117 7.03 4.99 24.09
CA LYS A 117 5.84 4.24 24.52
C LYS A 117 6.19 3.14 25.52
N SER A 118 7.25 2.39 25.28
CA SER A 118 7.71 1.30 26.16
C SER A 118 8.20 1.84 27.49
N GLU A 119 8.91 2.96 27.48
CA GLU A 119 9.39 3.64 28.69
C GLU A 119 8.21 4.17 29.54
N ALA A 120 7.21 4.78 28.92
CA ALA A 120 6.00 5.23 29.59
C ALA A 120 5.24 4.05 30.21
N ASP A 121 5.17 2.92 29.52
CA ASP A 121 4.53 1.70 30.04
C ASP A 121 5.29 1.15 31.27
N ALA A 122 6.61 1.07 31.21
CA ALA A 122 7.46 0.62 32.32
C ALA A 122 7.35 1.53 33.55
N ASN A 123 7.13 2.82 33.35
CA ASN A 123 6.98 3.81 34.41
C ASN A 123 5.53 3.99 34.94
N GLY A 124 4.58 3.16 34.47
CA GLY A 124 3.20 3.23 34.88
C GLY A 124 2.43 4.47 34.38
N GLN A 125 2.95 5.15 33.35
CA GLN A 125 2.35 6.37 32.78
C GLN A 125 1.34 6.03 31.68
N ALA A 126 0.18 5.49 32.05
CA ALA A 126 -0.82 4.96 31.12
C ALA A 126 -1.32 6.00 30.10
N ALA A 127 -1.54 7.24 30.53
CA ALA A 127 -2.00 8.31 29.65
C ALA A 127 -0.96 8.65 28.58
N LEU A 128 0.32 8.72 28.97
CA LEU A 128 1.42 9.02 28.08
C LEU A 128 1.66 7.87 27.08
N LYS A 129 1.60 6.63 27.53
CA LYS A 129 1.63 5.43 26.67
C LYS A 129 0.54 5.49 25.60
N THR A 130 -0.70 5.81 26.01
CA THR A 130 -1.82 5.95 25.08
C THR A 130 -1.58 7.07 24.07
N THR A 131 -1.03 8.19 24.49
CA THR A 131 -0.69 9.31 23.61
C THR A 131 0.32 8.88 22.54
N TYR A 132 1.41 8.20 22.91
CA TYR A 132 2.41 7.71 21.94
C TYR A 132 1.81 6.68 20.99
N LYS A 133 0.95 5.79 21.47
CA LYS A 133 0.22 4.83 20.61
C LYS A 133 -0.65 5.54 19.58
N LEU A 134 -1.38 6.58 19.99
CA LEU A 134 -2.21 7.36 19.07
C LEU A 134 -1.39 8.12 18.04
N LEU A 135 -0.24 8.68 18.42
CA LEU A 135 0.68 9.34 17.49
C LEU A 135 1.21 8.38 16.43
N LEU A 136 1.62 7.18 16.82
CA LEU A 136 2.07 6.15 15.88
C LEU A 136 0.95 5.74 14.90
N ASN A 137 -0.26 5.55 15.41
CA ASN A 137 -1.41 5.15 14.59
C ASN A 137 -1.88 6.29 13.66
N SER A 138 -1.78 7.55 14.10
CA SER A 138 -2.17 8.70 13.29
C SER A 138 -1.20 8.98 12.14
N LEU A 139 0.06 8.56 12.26
CA LEU A 139 1.06 8.77 11.22
C LEU A 139 0.66 8.09 9.91
N TYR A 140 0.28 6.81 9.96
CA TYR A 140 -0.15 6.13 8.74
C TYR A 140 -1.45 6.73 8.17
N GLY A 141 -2.38 7.13 9.05
CA GLY A 141 -3.63 7.76 8.65
C GLY A 141 -3.42 9.08 7.91
N SER A 142 -2.36 9.81 8.22
CA SER A 142 -2.03 11.06 7.55
C SER A 142 -1.64 10.88 6.09
N PHE A 143 -1.11 9.73 5.69
CA PHE A 143 -0.79 9.42 4.29
C PHE A 143 -2.03 9.26 3.40
N ALA A 144 -3.18 8.93 4.00
CA ALA A 144 -4.45 8.78 3.29
C ALA A 144 -5.26 10.07 3.20
N LYS A 145 -4.81 11.15 3.85
CA LYS A 145 -5.51 12.44 3.80
C LYS A 145 -5.40 13.06 2.41
N LYS A 146 -6.54 13.53 1.90
CA LYS A 146 -6.54 14.34 0.70
C LYS A 146 -5.87 15.68 0.99
N ALA A 147 -4.96 16.09 0.12
CA ALA A 147 -4.43 17.43 0.16
C ALA A 147 -5.56 18.42 -0.14
N ILE A 148 -5.82 19.34 0.79
CA ILE A 148 -6.76 20.43 0.60
C ILE A 148 -5.90 21.65 0.27
N TYR A 149 -5.95 22.08 -0.99
CA TYR A 149 -5.30 23.33 -1.38
C TYR A 149 -6.29 24.47 -1.20
N PRO A 150 -5.88 25.59 -0.57
CA PRO A 150 -6.73 26.78 -0.52
C PRO A 150 -7.03 27.26 -1.93
N MET A 151 -8.31 27.37 -2.27
CA MET A 151 -8.77 27.93 -3.53
C MET A 151 -8.58 29.44 -3.47
N GLY A 152 -8.02 30.04 -4.53
CA GLY A 152 -7.96 31.48 -4.68
C GLY A 152 -6.64 32.16 -4.31
N ILE A 153 -5.57 31.42 -4.35
CA ILE A 153 -4.22 32.03 -4.34
C ILE A 153 -3.75 32.24 -5.76
#